data_8f0aedfb53bda039473b9948d0fc6210
#
_entry.id   8f0aedfb53bda039473b9948d0fc6210
#
_cell.length_a   1.000
_cell.length_b   1.000
_cell.length_c   1.000
_cell.angle_alpha   90.00
_cell.angle_beta   90.00
_cell.angle_gamma   90.00
#
_symmetry.space_group_name_H-M   'P 1'
#
loop_
_entity.id
_entity.type
_entity.pdbx_description
1 polymer ?
#
loop_
_entity_poly.entity_id
_entity_poly.type
_entity_poly.pdbx_seq_one_letter_code
_entity_poly.pdbx_strand_id
1 'polypeptide(L)'
;MIETWTASDGYPILVASWIPSQKPTARVLLIHGVQSHQGWYQGLGRRLAEAGFEVHLADRRGSGGNTQDRGHATSPRRLVDDIGELLGELDRKSPGIPTCVAGISWGGKLAVLAAARFPERVASLALVCPGMQPRVGVSRREKLRIAIAYFTNRRKKFAIPLSDPALFTANPVGQAFIQSDPLSLREATAGLLVASTLIDRAVASAPRKIKQPVLLMLAGEDRIVDNAKTRDYFDRLASLNRTILEYPGAHHTLEFESDPTLYARDLADWILQLGA
;
A
#
# COMPACT_ATOMS: atom_id res chain seq x y z
N MET A 1 -17.62 0.25 7.78
CA MET A 1 -18.59 0.48 6.66
C MET A 1 -17.84 0.28 5.35
N ILE A 2 -18.50 -0.26 4.32
CA ILE A 2 -17.89 -0.37 2.97
C ILE A 2 -18.81 0.38 2.01
N GLU A 3 -18.26 1.31 1.24
CA GLU A 3 -18.98 2.14 0.29
C GLU A 3 -18.32 2.05 -1.10
N THR A 4 -19.08 2.34 -2.15
CA THR A 4 -18.53 2.52 -3.48
C THR A 4 -18.27 4.01 -3.73
N TRP A 5 -17.02 4.36 -3.97
CA TRP A 5 -16.63 5.67 -4.46
C TRP A 5 -16.39 5.59 -5.97
N THR A 6 -16.81 6.58 -6.73
CA THR A 6 -16.61 6.63 -8.19
C THR A 6 -15.49 7.59 -8.53
N ALA A 7 -14.44 7.07 -9.16
CA ALA A 7 -13.32 7.87 -9.66
C ALA A 7 -13.76 8.77 -10.85
N SER A 8 -12.96 9.78 -11.18
CA SER A 8 -13.28 10.77 -12.23
C SER A 8 -13.50 10.18 -13.63
N ASP A 9 -12.98 8.96 -13.87
CA ASP A 9 -13.20 8.23 -15.12
C ASP A 9 -14.39 7.25 -15.08
N GLY A 10 -15.24 7.36 -14.03
CA GLY A 10 -16.42 6.51 -13.84
C GLY A 10 -16.13 5.13 -13.24
N TYR A 11 -14.89 4.84 -12.86
CA TYR A 11 -14.54 3.53 -12.29
C TYR A 11 -15.02 3.43 -10.83
N PRO A 12 -15.79 2.37 -10.48
CA PRO A 12 -16.22 2.15 -9.10
C PRO A 12 -15.09 1.55 -8.27
N ILE A 13 -14.82 2.15 -7.11
CA ILE A 13 -13.80 1.72 -6.16
C ILE A 13 -14.46 1.46 -4.81
N LEU A 14 -14.31 0.25 -4.27
CA LEU A 14 -14.78 -0.09 -2.94
C LEU A 14 -13.83 0.51 -1.90
N VAL A 15 -14.39 1.24 -0.95
CA VAL A 15 -13.64 1.87 0.15
C VAL A 15 -14.22 1.37 1.47
N ALA A 16 -13.39 0.72 2.27
CA ALA A 16 -13.70 0.41 3.66
C ALA A 16 -13.34 1.61 4.53
N SER A 17 -14.22 1.95 5.47
CA SER A 17 -14.03 3.07 6.39
C SER A 17 -14.31 2.65 7.83
N TRP A 18 -13.47 3.12 8.74
CA TRP A 18 -13.63 3.00 10.20
C TRP A 18 -13.56 4.42 10.76
N ILE A 19 -14.67 4.88 11.31
CA ILE A 19 -14.83 6.24 11.82
C ILE A 19 -14.87 6.17 13.34
N PRO A 20 -14.03 6.94 14.06
CA PRO A 20 -14.04 6.97 15.51
C PRO A 20 -15.34 7.60 16.02
N SER A 21 -15.71 7.29 17.27
CA SER A 21 -16.89 7.86 17.91
C SER A 21 -16.75 9.34 18.27
N GLN A 22 -15.51 9.81 18.40
CA GLN A 22 -15.17 11.20 18.68
C GLN A 22 -14.64 11.88 17.43
N LYS A 23 -14.49 13.22 17.49
CA LYS A 23 -13.87 13.98 16.39
C LYS A 23 -12.46 13.44 16.11
N PRO A 24 -12.15 13.02 14.88
CA PRO A 24 -10.86 12.43 14.55
C PRO A 24 -9.73 13.47 14.71
N THR A 25 -8.61 13.02 15.27
CA THR A 25 -7.38 13.84 15.41
C THR A 25 -6.57 13.88 14.12
N ALA A 26 -6.60 12.79 13.35
CA ALA A 26 -6.00 12.68 12.03
C ALA A 26 -6.80 11.68 11.18
N ARG A 27 -6.53 11.68 9.87
CA ARG A 27 -7.03 10.69 8.93
C ARG A 27 -5.90 9.76 8.51
N VAL A 28 -6.19 8.48 8.33
CA VAL A 28 -5.26 7.50 7.77
C VAL A 28 -5.85 6.90 6.50
N LEU A 29 -5.19 7.13 5.35
CA LEU A 29 -5.50 6.45 4.11
C LEU A 29 -4.53 5.29 3.91
N LEU A 30 -5.03 4.06 4.06
CA LEU A 30 -4.27 2.83 3.86
C LEU A 30 -4.27 2.45 2.37
N ILE A 31 -3.11 2.08 1.83
CA ILE A 31 -2.92 1.59 0.46
C ILE A 31 -2.32 0.20 0.53
N HIS A 32 -3.08 -0.81 0.11
CA HIS A 32 -2.71 -2.21 0.23
C HIS A 32 -1.70 -2.69 -0.81
N GLY A 33 -1.11 -3.87 -0.57
CA GLY A 33 -0.13 -4.54 -1.43
C GLY A 33 -0.68 -5.03 -2.77
N VAL A 34 0.18 -5.70 -3.57
CA VAL A 34 -0.21 -6.12 -4.93
C VAL A 34 -1.27 -7.21 -4.94
N GLN A 35 -1.17 -8.20 -4.04
CA GLN A 35 -2.11 -9.32 -3.94
C GLN A 35 -3.25 -9.07 -2.95
N SER A 36 -2.98 -8.30 -1.90
CA SER A 36 -3.90 -8.06 -0.81
C SER A 36 -5.04 -7.10 -1.20
N HIS A 37 -5.98 -6.95 -0.29
CA HIS A 37 -7.14 -6.07 -0.38
C HIS A 37 -7.57 -5.65 1.03
N GLN A 38 -8.62 -4.82 1.14
CA GLN A 38 -9.11 -4.31 2.42
C GLN A 38 -9.39 -5.40 3.47
N GLY A 39 -9.81 -6.60 3.04
CA GLY A 39 -10.10 -7.71 3.94
C GLY A 39 -8.89 -8.20 4.76
N TRP A 40 -7.67 -7.96 4.27
CA TRP A 40 -6.45 -8.34 5.00
C TRP A 40 -6.17 -7.44 6.21
N TYR A 41 -6.65 -6.19 6.19
CA TYR A 41 -6.28 -5.14 7.16
C TYR A 41 -7.47 -4.63 8.00
N GLN A 42 -8.48 -5.50 8.19
CA GLN A 42 -9.65 -5.17 9.01
C GLN A 42 -9.27 -4.92 10.48
N GLY A 43 -8.27 -5.64 10.97
CA GLY A 43 -7.73 -5.47 12.32
C GLY A 43 -7.06 -4.12 12.48
N LEU A 44 -6.14 -3.77 11.56
CA LEU A 44 -5.46 -2.48 11.55
C LEU A 44 -6.46 -1.32 11.51
N GLY A 45 -7.44 -1.39 10.58
CA GLY A 45 -8.45 -0.34 10.43
C GLY A 45 -9.23 -0.07 11.72
N ARG A 46 -9.67 -1.13 12.42
CA ARG A 46 -10.38 -1.00 13.71
C ARG A 46 -9.49 -0.39 14.80
N ARG A 47 -8.26 -0.90 14.98
CA ARG A 47 -7.34 -0.43 16.01
C ARG A 47 -6.97 1.04 15.83
N LEU A 48 -6.75 1.48 14.60
CA LEU A 48 -6.48 2.89 14.32
C LEU A 48 -7.71 3.77 14.60
N ALA A 49 -8.93 3.30 14.30
CA ALA A 49 -10.15 4.03 14.64
C ALA A 49 -10.39 4.09 16.15
N GLU A 50 -10.09 3.02 16.88
CA GLU A 50 -10.10 2.99 18.36
C GLU A 50 -9.09 3.98 18.97
N ALA A 51 -7.95 4.21 18.27
CA ALA A 51 -6.97 5.22 18.64
C ALA A 51 -7.38 6.66 18.25
N GLY A 52 -8.57 6.86 17.67
CA GLY A 52 -9.14 8.18 17.37
C GLY A 52 -8.90 8.70 15.96
N PHE A 53 -8.53 7.84 15.01
CA PHE A 53 -8.31 8.23 13.61
C PHE A 53 -9.53 7.90 12.73
N GLU A 54 -9.79 8.77 11.75
CA GLU A 54 -10.66 8.46 10.60
C GLU A 54 -9.84 7.60 9.62
N VAL A 55 -10.23 6.34 9.41
CA VAL A 55 -9.44 5.38 8.61
C VAL A 55 -10.17 4.99 7.35
N HIS A 56 -9.49 5.03 6.23
CA HIS A 56 -10.00 4.59 4.95
C HIS A 56 -9.01 3.63 4.27
N LEU A 57 -9.54 2.59 3.64
CA LEU A 57 -8.79 1.66 2.81
C LEU A 57 -9.58 1.37 1.53
N ALA A 58 -9.06 1.83 0.40
CA ALA A 58 -9.65 1.53 -0.90
C ALA A 58 -9.06 0.23 -1.46
N ASP A 59 -9.92 -0.68 -1.92
CA ASP A 59 -9.47 -1.72 -2.82
C ASP A 59 -8.97 -1.06 -4.10
N ARG A 60 -7.69 -1.22 -4.40
CA ARG A 60 -7.10 -0.63 -5.60
C ARG A 60 -7.85 -1.10 -6.84
N ARG A 61 -7.96 -0.24 -7.86
CA ARG A 61 -8.51 -0.58 -9.19
C ARG A 61 -8.05 -1.96 -9.65
N GLY A 62 -8.97 -2.83 -10.02
CA GLY A 62 -8.70 -4.19 -10.48
C GLY A 62 -8.24 -5.17 -9.41
N SER A 63 -8.40 -4.87 -8.11
CA SER A 63 -8.06 -5.80 -7.02
C SER A 63 -9.16 -5.89 -5.96
N GLY A 64 -9.02 -6.85 -5.06
CA GLY A 64 -9.98 -7.09 -4.00
C GLY A 64 -11.38 -7.34 -4.51
N GLY A 65 -12.36 -6.62 -3.96
CA GLY A 65 -13.75 -6.68 -4.36
C GLY A 65 -14.08 -5.93 -5.66
N ASN A 66 -13.14 -5.14 -6.22
CA ASN A 66 -13.33 -4.50 -7.52
C ASN A 66 -13.16 -5.54 -8.64
N THR A 67 -14.28 -6.02 -9.16
CA THR A 67 -14.30 -7.10 -10.18
C THR A 67 -13.95 -6.61 -11.57
N GLN A 68 -14.24 -5.32 -11.87
CA GLN A 68 -13.93 -4.72 -13.16
C GLN A 68 -12.42 -4.64 -13.36
N ASP A 69 -11.95 -4.99 -14.54
CA ASP A 69 -10.53 -4.93 -14.94
C ASP A 69 -9.57 -5.65 -14.00
N ARG A 70 -9.99 -6.79 -13.44
CA ARG A 70 -9.23 -7.52 -12.43
C ARG A 70 -7.79 -7.81 -12.87
N GLY A 71 -6.83 -7.31 -12.08
CA GLY A 71 -5.40 -7.43 -12.35
C GLY A 71 -4.89 -6.53 -13.48
N HIS A 72 -5.67 -5.51 -13.89
CA HIS A 72 -5.29 -4.59 -14.94
C HIS A 72 -5.07 -3.16 -14.44
N ALA A 73 -4.14 -2.46 -15.06
CA ALA A 73 -4.01 -1.02 -14.95
C ALA A 73 -3.78 -0.41 -16.33
N THR A 74 -4.44 0.70 -16.61
CA THR A 74 -4.30 1.43 -17.88
C THR A 74 -2.99 2.20 -17.94
N SER A 75 -2.55 2.77 -16.81
CA SER A 75 -1.31 3.49 -16.67
C SER A 75 -0.85 3.61 -15.21
N PRO A 76 0.46 3.85 -14.96
CA PRO A 76 0.96 4.20 -13.63
C PRO A 76 0.27 5.45 -13.05
N ARG A 77 0.06 6.43 -13.92
CA ARG A 77 -0.54 7.72 -13.55
C ARG A 77 -1.93 7.53 -12.98
N ARG A 78 -2.79 6.72 -13.63
CA ARG A 78 -4.17 6.49 -13.17
C ARG A 78 -4.23 5.90 -11.75
N LEU A 79 -3.29 4.98 -11.42
CA LEU A 79 -3.22 4.40 -10.08
C LEU A 79 -2.88 5.43 -8.99
N VAL A 80 -2.08 6.43 -9.32
CA VAL A 80 -1.73 7.53 -8.40
C VAL A 80 -2.85 8.59 -8.38
N ASP A 81 -3.49 8.85 -9.52
CA ASP A 81 -4.61 9.78 -9.62
C ASP A 81 -5.80 9.30 -8.80
N ASP A 82 -6.12 7.99 -8.79
CA ASP A 82 -7.17 7.42 -7.93
C ASP A 82 -6.95 7.79 -6.45
N ILE A 83 -5.70 7.75 -5.97
CA ILE A 83 -5.37 8.12 -4.59
C ILE A 83 -5.55 9.62 -4.37
N GLY A 84 -5.06 10.44 -5.29
CA GLY A 84 -5.17 11.91 -5.19
C GLY A 84 -6.63 12.40 -5.24
N GLU A 85 -7.45 11.75 -6.05
CA GLU A 85 -8.90 12.04 -6.15
C GLU A 85 -9.62 11.62 -4.86
N LEU A 86 -9.30 10.42 -4.32
CA LEU A 86 -9.87 9.97 -3.05
C LEU A 86 -9.46 10.89 -1.89
N LEU A 87 -8.19 11.30 -1.82
CA LEU A 87 -7.72 12.29 -0.83
C LEU A 87 -8.53 13.59 -0.94
N GLY A 88 -8.75 14.10 -2.16
CA GLY A 88 -9.57 15.30 -2.37
C GLY A 88 -11.04 15.12 -1.96
N GLU A 89 -11.62 13.96 -2.18
CA GLU A 89 -12.97 13.64 -1.75
C GLU A 89 -13.08 13.56 -0.22
N LEU A 90 -12.11 12.95 0.44
CA LEU A 90 -12.05 12.87 1.90
C LEU A 90 -11.87 14.25 2.54
N ASP A 91 -11.03 15.11 1.95
CA ASP A 91 -10.87 16.50 2.41
C ASP A 91 -12.15 17.31 2.26
N ARG A 92 -12.92 17.08 1.17
CA ARG A 92 -14.20 17.73 0.96
C ARG A 92 -15.27 17.29 1.97
N LYS A 93 -15.26 15.99 2.35
CA LYS A 93 -16.20 15.42 3.34
C LYS A 93 -15.90 15.88 4.77
N SER A 94 -14.62 15.92 5.13
CA SER A 94 -14.14 16.26 6.48
C SER A 94 -12.91 17.17 6.36
N PRO A 95 -13.11 18.48 6.14
CA PRO A 95 -12.02 19.42 5.89
C PRO A 95 -11.16 19.66 7.13
N GLY A 96 -9.88 19.94 6.90
CA GLY A 96 -8.94 20.36 7.96
C GLY A 96 -8.40 19.22 8.83
N ILE A 97 -8.67 17.96 8.49
CA ILE A 97 -8.10 16.80 9.18
C ILE A 97 -6.79 16.42 8.49
N PRO A 98 -5.62 16.46 9.20
CA PRO A 98 -4.35 16.06 8.61
C PRO A 98 -4.38 14.59 8.20
N THR A 99 -3.91 14.29 6.98
CA THR A 99 -3.96 12.93 6.44
C THR A 99 -2.58 12.27 6.42
N CYS A 100 -2.45 11.14 7.12
CA CYS A 100 -1.35 10.20 6.95
C CYS A 100 -1.70 9.23 5.82
N VAL A 101 -0.84 9.13 4.80
CA VAL A 101 -0.95 8.08 3.79
C VAL A 101 -0.05 6.92 4.21
N ALA A 102 -0.64 5.75 4.47
CA ALA A 102 0.08 4.56 4.90
C ALA A 102 0.10 3.50 3.79
N GLY A 103 1.26 3.27 3.19
CA GLY A 103 1.41 2.32 2.10
C GLY A 103 2.03 1.00 2.55
N ILE A 104 1.33 -0.11 2.31
CA ILE A 104 1.74 -1.45 2.71
C ILE A 104 2.30 -2.21 1.52
N SER A 105 3.49 -2.77 1.62
CA SER A 105 4.12 -3.56 0.58
C SER A 105 4.17 -2.78 -0.76
N TRP A 106 3.65 -3.34 -1.84
CA TRP A 106 3.56 -2.66 -3.13
C TRP A 106 2.80 -1.33 -3.07
N GLY A 107 1.83 -1.20 -2.14
CA GLY A 107 1.13 0.05 -1.87
C GLY A 107 2.05 1.17 -1.39
N GLY A 108 3.19 0.84 -0.77
CA GLY A 108 4.21 1.82 -0.38
C GLY A 108 4.76 2.62 -1.57
N LYS A 109 4.87 1.99 -2.76
CA LYS A 109 5.26 2.68 -3.99
C LYS A 109 4.26 3.76 -4.39
N LEU A 110 2.98 3.43 -4.33
CA LEU A 110 1.89 4.37 -4.64
C LEU A 110 1.79 5.47 -3.59
N ALA A 111 1.99 5.15 -2.31
CA ALA A 111 2.00 6.13 -1.22
C ALA A 111 3.11 7.18 -1.42
N VAL A 112 4.33 6.76 -1.76
CA VAL A 112 5.43 7.67 -2.10
C VAL A 112 5.08 8.56 -3.28
N LEU A 113 4.53 7.99 -4.35
CA LEU A 113 4.17 8.79 -5.53
C LEU A 113 3.00 9.74 -5.25
N ALA A 114 2.04 9.35 -4.42
CA ALA A 114 0.96 10.24 -3.98
C ALA A 114 1.51 11.40 -3.12
N ALA A 115 2.38 11.11 -2.14
CA ALA A 115 3.03 12.14 -1.31
C ALA A 115 3.90 13.11 -2.14
N ALA A 116 4.60 12.61 -3.16
CA ALA A 116 5.40 13.45 -4.05
C ALA A 116 4.56 14.31 -5.00
N ARG A 117 3.35 13.87 -5.35
CA ARG A 117 2.48 14.54 -6.35
C ARG A 117 1.43 15.46 -5.73
N PHE A 118 0.97 15.11 -4.53
CA PHE A 118 -0.06 15.84 -3.79
C PHE A 118 0.44 16.21 -2.38
N PRO A 119 1.60 16.91 -2.29
CA PRO A 119 2.23 17.19 -0.99
C PRO A 119 1.33 18.00 -0.06
N GLU A 120 0.40 18.79 -0.61
CA GLU A 120 -0.56 19.58 0.13
C GLU A 120 -1.68 18.76 0.80
N ARG A 121 -1.89 17.53 0.33
CA ARG A 121 -2.93 16.61 0.86
C ARG A 121 -2.36 15.52 1.75
N VAL A 122 -1.04 15.38 1.79
CA VAL A 122 -0.36 14.33 2.55
C VAL A 122 0.46 14.98 3.67
N ALA A 123 -0.08 14.98 4.88
CA ALA A 123 0.57 15.55 6.06
C ALA A 123 1.75 14.68 6.53
N SER A 124 1.64 13.37 6.42
CA SER A 124 2.69 12.41 6.78
C SER A 124 2.59 11.12 5.97
N LEU A 125 3.69 10.36 5.91
CA LEU A 125 3.81 9.14 5.11
C LEU A 125 4.28 7.98 5.98
N ALA A 126 3.52 6.89 6.03
CA ALA A 126 3.93 5.65 6.67
C ALA A 126 4.19 4.57 5.61
N LEU A 127 5.30 3.88 5.71
CA LEU A 127 5.76 2.84 4.78
C LEU A 127 5.90 1.52 5.55
N VAL A 128 4.95 0.62 5.38
CA VAL A 128 4.92 -0.67 6.09
C VAL A 128 5.43 -1.77 5.16
N CYS A 129 6.60 -2.33 5.47
CA CYS A 129 7.29 -3.34 4.64
C CYS A 129 7.24 -2.99 3.15
N PRO A 130 7.65 -1.76 2.73
CA PRO A 130 7.32 -1.22 1.42
C PRO A 130 8.01 -2.01 0.30
N GLY A 131 7.27 -2.42 -0.70
CA GLY A 131 7.71 -3.25 -1.83
C GLY A 131 8.64 -2.54 -2.83
N MET A 132 9.50 -1.64 -2.39
CA MET A 132 10.35 -0.81 -3.26
C MET A 132 11.56 -1.56 -3.79
N GLN A 133 12.09 -2.50 -3.01
CA GLN A 133 13.31 -3.28 -3.33
C GLN A 133 13.00 -4.77 -3.24
N PRO A 134 12.27 -5.35 -4.22
CA PRO A 134 11.83 -6.73 -4.13
C PRO A 134 13.01 -7.71 -4.31
N ARG A 135 13.06 -8.75 -3.48
CA ARG A 135 13.90 -9.94 -3.64
C ARG A 135 13.26 -10.94 -4.59
N VAL A 136 11.93 -10.91 -4.68
CA VAL A 136 11.14 -11.82 -5.52
C VAL A 136 10.81 -11.14 -6.84
N GLY A 137 10.97 -11.86 -7.94
CA GLY A 137 10.71 -11.32 -9.26
C GLY A 137 10.57 -12.42 -10.32
N VAL A 138 10.20 -12.02 -11.52
CA VAL A 138 10.08 -12.93 -12.67
C VAL A 138 11.40 -13.07 -13.43
N SER A 139 11.61 -14.21 -14.09
CA SER A 139 12.79 -14.50 -14.90
C SER A 139 12.95 -13.51 -16.07
N ARG A 140 14.17 -13.42 -16.62
CA ARG A 140 14.43 -12.58 -17.81
C ARG A 140 13.54 -12.98 -19.01
N ARG A 141 13.32 -14.29 -19.20
CA ARG A 141 12.43 -14.81 -20.24
C ARG A 141 10.99 -14.34 -20.04
N GLU A 142 10.51 -14.38 -18.80
CA GLU A 142 9.15 -13.92 -18.47
C GLU A 142 9.02 -12.40 -18.65
N LYS A 143 10.03 -11.61 -18.29
CA LYS A 143 10.06 -10.17 -18.55
C LYS A 143 9.91 -9.86 -20.05
N LEU A 144 10.59 -10.62 -20.90
CA LEU A 144 10.47 -10.46 -22.36
C LEU A 144 9.06 -10.82 -22.84
N ARG A 145 8.47 -11.93 -22.34
CA ARG A 145 7.09 -12.32 -22.67
C ARG A 145 6.07 -11.25 -22.26
N ILE A 146 6.25 -10.64 -21.07
CA ILE A 146 5.42 -9.54 -20.59
C ILE A 146 5.58 -8.31 -21.49
N ALA A 147 6.80 -7.96 -21.87
CA ALA A 147 7.07 -6.83 -22.78
C ALA A 147 6.40 -7.03 -24.16
N ILE A 148 6.53 -8.20 -24.75
CA ILE A 148 5.85 -8.53 -26.01
C ILE A 148 4.33 -8.45 -25.84
N ALA A 149 3.79 -9.03 -24.78
CA ALA A 149 2.36 -9.00 -24.50
C ALA A 149 1.84 -7.56 -24.28
N TYR A 150 2.64 -6.68 -23.72
CA TYR A 150 2.25 -5.28 -23.53
C TYR A 150 1.92 -4.57 -24.86
N PHE A 151 2.60 -4.92 -25.95
CA PHE A 151 2.34 -4.33 -27.28
C PHE A 151 1.31 -5.11 -28.09
N THR A 152 1.15 -6.41 -27.85
CA THR A 152 0.25 -7.28 -28.64
C THR A 152 -1.09 -7.55 -27.96
N ASN A 153 -1.08 -7.77 -26.64
CA ASN A 153 -2.27 -8.01 -25.82
C ASN A 153 -2.02 -7.58 -24.38
N ARG A 154 -2.27 -6.32 -24.06
CA ARG A 154 -2.07 -5.72 -22.72
C ARG A 154 -2.85 -6.41 -21.61
N ARG A 155 -3.92 -7.14 -21.95
CA ARG A 155 -4.77 -7.88 -21.00
C ARG A 155 -4.31 -9.31 -20.76
N LYS A 156 -3.29 -9.78 -21.46
CA LYS A 156 -2.68 -11.10 -21.21
C LYS A 156 -2.18 -11.17 -19.78
N LYS A 157 -2.62 -12.21 -19.04
CA LYS A 157 -2.30 -12.43 -17.65
C LYS A 157 -1.02 -13.23 -17.47
N PHE A 158 -0.34 -12.96 -16.37
CA PHE A 158 0.88 -13.61 -15.90
C PHE A 158 0.76 -13.81 -14.38
N ALA A 159 1.26 -14.94 -13.88
CA ALA A 159 1.28 -15.20 -12.45
C ALA A 159 2.13 -14.15 -11.71
N ILE A 160 1.64 -13.68 -10.57
CA ILE A 160 2.42 -12.87 -9.64
C ILE A 160 3.31 -13.86 -8.84
N PRO A 161 4.65 -13.66 -8.79
CA PRO A 161 5.57 -14.61 -8.20
C PRO A 161 5.58 -14.56 -6.65
N LEU A 162 4.39 -14.57 -6.04
CA LEU A 162 4.13 -14.50 -4.61
C LEU A 162 3.10 -15.57 -4.22
N SER A 163 3.19 -16.77 -4.80
CA SER A 163 2.21 -17.85 -4.59
C SER A 163 2.40 -18.61 -3.29
N ASP A 164 3.60 -18.54 -2.69
CA ASP A 164 3.90 -19.20 -1.41
C ASP A 164 3.47 -18.32 -0.23
N PRO A 165 2.47 -18.72 0.58
CA PRO A 165 2.01 -17.95 1.74
C PRO A 165 3.09 -17.76 2.81
N ALA A 166 4.07 -18.68 2.88
CA ALA A 166 5.19 -18.59 3.83
C ALA A 166 6.12 -17.39 3.56
N LEU A 167 6.02 -16.75 2.38
CA LEU A 167 6.71 -15.49 2.12
C LEU A 167 6.14 -14.33 2.94
N PHE A 168 4.87 -14.40 3.31
CA PHE A 168 4.13 -13.31 3.96
C PHE A 168 4.16 -13.39 5.47
N THR A 169 4.08 -14.59 6.04
CA THR A 169 4.03 -14.83 7.49
C THR A 169 4.44 -16.26 7.85
N ALA A 170 4.98 -16.46 9.06
CA ALA A 170 5.18 -17.80 9.62
C ALA A 170 3.94 -18.34 10.33
N ASN A 171 2.91 -17.50 10.57
CA ASN A 171 1.69 -17.90 11.26
C ASN A 171 0.83 -18.83 10.37
N PRO A 172 0.58 -20.10 10.77
CA PRO A 172 -0.19 -21.05 9.96
C PRO A 172 -1.61 -20.58 9.65
N VAL A 173 -2.25 -19.82 10.57
CA VAL A 173 -3.59 -19.28 10.36
C VAL A 173 -3.55 -18.20 9.26
N GLY A 174 -2.56 -17.32 9.30
CA GLY A 174 -2.33 -16.32 8.24
C GLY A 174 -2.03 -16.97 6.89
N GLN A 175 -1.20 -18.01 6.87
CA GLN A 175 -0.89 -18.77 5.65
C GLN A 175 -2.16 -19.44 5.07
N ALA A 176 -2.96 -20.08 5.90
CA ALA A 176 -4.22 -20.71 5.47
C ALA A 176 -5.20 -19.67 4.91
N PHE A 177 -5.31 -18.51 5.56
CA PHE A 177 -6.12 -17.40 5.05
C PHE A 177 -5.64 -16.93 3.67
N ILE A 178 -4.34 -16.64 3.51
CA ILE A 178 -3.76 -16.21 2.22
C ILE A 178 -4.00 -17.26 1.13
N GLN A 179 -3.82 -18.55 1.47
CA GLN A 179 -3.99 -19.65 0.53
C GLN A 179 -5.43 -19.75 -0.01
N SER A 180 -6.41 -19.58 0.86
CA SER A 180 -7.84 -19.79 0.55
C SER A 180 -8.56 -18.52 0.09
N ASP A 181 -7.94 -17.34 0.23
CA ASP A 181 -8.57 -16.05 -0.06
C ASP A 181 -8.90 -15.89 -1.57
N PRO A 182 -10.19 -15.87 -1.96
CA PRO A 182 -10.58 -15.75 -3.36
C PRO A 182 -10.40 -14.35 -3.93
N LEU A 183 -10.27 -13.34 -3.06
CA LEU A 183 -10.08 -11.94 -3.47
C LEU A 183 -8.61 -11.59 -3.66
N SER A 184 -7.68 -12.44 -3.25
CA SER A 184 -6.25 -12.28 -3.53
C SER A 184 -5.97 -12.21 -5.02
N LEU A 185 -5.18 -11.22 -5.44
CA LEU A 185 -4.79 -11.07 -6.84
C LEU A 185 -3.58 -11.96 -7.13
N ARG A 186 -3.79 -13.12 -7.75
CA ARG A 186 -2.72 -14.08 -8.06
C ARG A 186 -2.11 -13.89 -9.43
N GLU A 187 -2.81 -13.20 -10.32
CA GLU A 187 -2.38 -12.90 -11.68
C GLU A 187 -2.52 -11.41 -11.98
N ALA A 188 -1.59 -10.89 -12.77
CA ALA A 188 -1.63 -9.53 -13.25
C ALA A 188 -1.49 -9.49 -14.77
N THR A 189 -2.13 -8.53 -15.41
CA THR A 189 -1.99 -8.34 -16.85
C THR A 189 -0.63 -7.73 -17.20
N ALA A 190 -0.20 -7.90 -18.44
CA ALA A 190 1.00 -7.21 -18.97
C ALA A 190 0.91 -5.69 -18.73
N GLY A 191 -0.30 -5.09 -18.82
CA GLY A 191 -0.54 -3.68 -18.51
C GLY A 191 -0.15 -3.30 -17.10
N LEU A 192 -0.63 -4.04 -16.07
CA LEU A 192 -0.28 -3.78 -14.67
C LEU A 192 1.21 -4.04 -14.39
N LEU A 193 1.80 -5.10 -14.94
CA LEU A 193 3.20 -5.44 -14.69
C LEU A 193 4.16 -4.40 -15.29
N VAL A 194 3.88 -3.89 -16.49
CA VAL A 194 4.64 -2.80 -17.08
C VAL A 194 4.41 -1.50 -16.31
N ALA A 195 3.16 -1.21 -15.91
CA ALA A 195 2.87 -0.06 -15.05
C ALA A 195 3.66 -0.14 -13.73
N SER A 196 3.76 -1.32 -13.10
CA SER A 196 4.57 -1.53 -11.88
C SER A 196 6.06 -1.22 -12.13
N THR A 197 6.61 -1.64 -13.27
CA THR A 197 8.00 -1.32 -13.62
C THR A 197 8.22 0.19 -13.82
N LEU A 198 7.25 0.89 -14.39
CA LEU A 198 7.32 2.35 -14.54
C LEU A 198 7.15 3.07 -13.20
N ILE A 199 6.31 2.53 -12.30
CA ILE A 199 6.19 3.00 -10.90
C ILE A 199 7.54 2.84 -10.18
N ASP A 200 8.25 1.71 -10.33
CA ASP A 200 9.57 1.51 -9.72
C ASP A 200 10.56 2.60 -10.14
N ARG A 201 10.58 2.96 -11.42
CA ARG A 201 11.42 4.04 -11.94
C ARG A 201 11.03 5.41 -11.36
N ALA A 202 9.73 5.68 -11.27
CA ALA A 202 9.22 6.93 -10.70
C ALA A 202 9.56 7.04 -9.20
N VAL A 203 9.39 5.95 -8.45
CA VAL A 203 9.77 5.88 -7.02
C VAL A 203 11.26 6.10 -6.85
N ALA A 204 12.12 5.51 -7.67
CA ALA A 204 13.56 5.69 -7.59
C ALA A 204 14.00 7.16 -7.77
N SER A 205 13.21 7.97 -8.47
CA SER A 205 13.46 9.41 -8.69
C SER A 205 12.74 10.33 -7.70
N ALA A 206 11.89 9.79 -6.81
CA ALA A 206 11.04 10.58 -5.91
C ALA A 206 11.69 11.06 -4.60
N PRO A 207 12.82 10.53 -4.07
CA PRO A 207 13.26 10.80 -2.70
C PRO A 207 13.37 12.29 -2.36
N ARG A 208 13.89 13.10 -3.28
CA ARG A 208 14.06 14.55 -3.07
C ARG A 208 12.74 15.34 -3.00
N LYS A 209 11.61 14.72 -3.37
CA LYS A 209 10.27 15.33 -3.32
C LYS A 209 9.54 15.05 -2.01
N ILE A 210 9.98 14.06 -1.24
CA ILE A 210 9.34 13.65 0.00
C ILE A 210 9.93 14.47 1.14
N LYS A 211 9.18 15.47 1.59
CA LYS A 211 9.53 16.40 2.67
C LYS A 211 8.70 16.20 3.93
N GLN A 212 7.55 15.53 3.82
CA GLN A 212 6.67 15.20 4.93
C GLN A 212 7.40 14.32 5.97
N PRO A 213 6.98 14.31 7.25
CA PRO A 213 7.39 13.28 8.20
C PRO A 213 7.19 11.88 7.62
N VAL A 214 8.17 10.98 7.77
CA VAL A 214 8.09 9.61 7.25
C VAL A 214 8.42 8.58 8.32
N LEU A 215 7.53 7.61 8.48
CA LEU A 215 7.75 6.39 9.24
C LEU A 215 8.05 5.23 8.27
N LEU A 216 9.13 4.50 8.54
CA LEU A 216 9.45 3.22 7.89
C LEU A 216 9.33 2.09 8.91
N MET A 217 8.46 1.13 8.65
CA MET A 217 8.26 -0.07 9.46
C MET A 217 8.75 -1.28 8.69
N LEU A 218 9.67 -2.05 9.25
CA LEU A 218 10.34 -3.17 8.61
C LEU A 218 10.11 -4.47 9.38
N ALA A 219 9.88 -5.55 8.65
CA ALA A 219 9.87 -6.91 9.19
C ALA A 219 11.29 -7.48 9.10
N GLY A 220 11.86 -7.95 10.22
CA GLY A 220 13.24 -8.44 10.26
C GLY A 220 13.47 -9.67 9.40
N GLU A 221 12.48 -10.59 9.32
CA GLU A 221 12.51 -11.82 8.52
C GLU A 221 11.81 -11.67 7.16
N ASP A 222 11.84 -10.47 6.57
CA ASP A 222 11.19 -10.21 5.27
C ASP A 222 11.90 -10.96 4.13
N ARG A 223 11.16 -11.88 3.48
CA ARG A 223 11.62 -12.67 2.33
C ARG A 223 11.23 -12.05 0.99
N ILE A 224 10.32 -11.06 1.00
CA ILE A 224 9.80 -10.40 -0.21
C ILE A 224 10.60 -9.14 -0.52
N VAL A 225 11.04 -8.40 0.51
CA VAL A 225 11.70 -7.09 0.38
C VAL A 225 13.12 -7.13 0.95
N ASP A 226 14.03 -6.41 0.32
CA ASP A 226 15.40 -6.20 0.80
C ASP A 226 15.42 -4.99 1.75
N ASN A 227 15.50 -5.26 3.06
CA ASN A 227 15.49 -4.23 4.09
C ASN A 227 16.71 -3.28 3.98
N ALA A 228 17.90 -3.80 3.65
CA ALA A 228 19.10 -2.96 3.53
C ALA A 228 18.92 -1.91 2.42
N LYS A 229 18.55 -2.36 1.22
CA LYS A 229 18.27 -1.43 0.10
C LYS A 229 17.07 -0.52 0.36
N THR A 230 16.10 -0.96 1.16
CA THR A 230 14.96 -0.13 1.54
C THR A 230 15.40 0.99 2.49
N ARG A 231 16.32 0.70 3.43
CA ARG A 231 16.96 1.72 4.28
C ARG A 231 17.78 2.70 3.44
N ASP A 232 18.60 2.22 2.48
CA ASP A 232 19.35 3.07 1.56
C ASP A 232 18.44 4.03 0.76
N TYR A 233 17.26 3.56 0.38
CA TYR A 233 16.25 4.41 -0.27
C TYR A 233 15.72 5.45 0.71
N PHE A 234 15.37 5.04 1.93
CA PHE A 234 14.80 5.88 2.98
C PHE A 234 15.76 7.00 3.40
N ASP A 235 17.06 6.70 3.48
CA ASP A 235 18.09 7.67 3.85
C ASP A 235 18.25 8.81 2.82
N ARG A 236 17.83 8.59 1.57
CA ARG A 236 17.85 9.59 0.51
C ARG A 236 16.63 10.52 0.50
N LEU A 237 15.62 10.28 1.35
CA LEU A 237 14.45 11.15 1.43
C LEU A 237 14.84 12.55 1.92
N ALA A 238 14.20 13.58 1.34
CA ALA A 238 14.42 14.97 1.75
C ALA A 238 13.74 15.33 3.07
N SER A 239 12.94 14.45 3.64
CA SER A 239 12.32 14.62 4.94
C SER A 239 13.37 14.78 6.04
N LEU A 240 13.19 15.78 6.91
CA LEU A 240 14.01 15.97 8.11
C LEU A 240 13.46 15.20 9.33
N ASN A 241 12.19 14.78 9.28
CA ASN A 241 11.55 13.97 10.33
C ASN A 241 11.37 12.54 9.79
N ARG A 242 12.30 11.66 10.16
CA ARG A 242 12.36 10.27 9.69
C ARG A 242 12.48 9.31 10.87
N THR A 243 11.56 8.36 10.96
CA THR A 243 11.54 7.32 12.00
C THR A 243 11.61 5.96 11.34
N ILE A 244 12.41 5.05 11.90
CA ILE A 244 12.48 3.64 11.49
C ILE A 244 12.13 2.77 12.68
N LEU A 245 11.20 1.85 12.47
CA LEU A 245 10.85 0.79 13.41
C LEU A 245 11.08 -0.56 12.73
N GLU A 246 11.75 -1.48 13.40
CA GLU A 246 11.97 -2.83 12.92
C GLU A 246 11.43 -3.85 13.92
N TYR A 247 10.77 -4.88 13.39
CA TYR A 247 10.21 -6.00 14.14
C TYR A 247 11.05 -7.25 13.86
N PRO A 248 12.04 -7.58 14.71
CA PRO A 248 13.12 -8.52 14.38
C PRO A 248 12.66 -9.91 13.94
N GLY A 249 11.64 -10.48 14.56
CA GLY A 249 11.12 -11.81 14.22
C GLY A 249 9.92 -11.80 13.25
N ALA A 250 9.49 -10.61 12.80
CA ALA A 250 8.31 -10.50 11.97
C ALA A 250 8.61 -10.79 10.50
N HIS A 251 7.59 -11.30 9.79
CA HIS A 251 7.59 -11.54 8.36
C HIS A 251 6.88 -10.39 7.63
N HIS A 252 6.87 -10.45 6.30
CA HIS A 252 6.43 -9.36 5.43
C HIS A 252 5.07 -8.74 5.77
N THR A 253 4.09 -9.53 6.26
CA THR A 253 2.75 -9.02 6.58
C THR A 253 2.54 -8.94 8.08
N LEU A 254 2.84 -7.77 8.66
CA LEU A 254 2.75 -7.54 10.12
C LEU A 254 1.33 -7.81 10.66
N GLU A 255 0.28 -7.67 9.85
CA GLU A 255 -1.10 -7.97 10.26
C GLU A 255 -1.32 -9.47 10.56
N PHE A 256 -0.50 -10.36 10.03
CA PHE A 256 -0.64 -11.80 10.24
C PHE A 256 0.37 -12.37 11.24
N GLU A 257 1.16 -11.53 11.87
CA GLU A 257 2.05 -11.97 12.95
C GLU A 257 1.26 -12.35 14.21
N SER A 258 1.92 -13.00 15.16
CA SER A 258 1.28 -13.48 16.40
C SER A 258 0.70 -12.35 17.25
N ASP A 259 1.32 -11.18 17.22
CA ASP A 259 0.81 -9.95 17.83
C ASP A 259 0.75 -8.80 16.80
N PRO A 260 -0.37 -8.70 16.06
CA PRO A 260 -0.57 -7.59 15.13
C PRO A 260 -0.95 -6.28 15.81
N THR A 261 -1.07 -6.25 17.14
CA THR A 261 -1.42 -5.02 17.87
C THR A 261 -0.23 -4.09 17.99
N LEU A 262 0.98 -4.65 18.06
CA LEU A 262 2.21 -3.88 18.25
C LEU A 262 2.43 -2.86 17.12
N TYR A 263 2.45 -3.30 15.87
CA TYR A 263 2.71 -2.37 14.77
C TYR A 263 1.59 -1.36 14.56
N ALA A 264 0.33 -1.75 14.87
CA ALA A 264 -0.81 -0.85 14.77
C ALA A 264 -0.73 0.27 15.84
N ARG A 265 -0.33 -0.07 17.08
CA ARG A 265 -0.08 0.88 18.16
C ARG A 265 1.08 1.82 17.79
N ASP A 266 2.21 1.26 17.34
CA ASP A 266 3.39 2.05 17.01
C ASP A 266 3.11 3.04 15.86
N LEU A 267 2.29 2.66 14.88
CA LEU A 267 1.81 3.55 13.82
C LEU A 267 0.91 4.65 14.41
N ALA A 268 -0.02 4.29 15.30
CA ALA A 268 -0.91 5.25 15.96
C ALA A 268 -0.12 6.26 16.79
N ASP A 269 0.78 5.78 17.65
CA ASP A 269 1.62 6.62 18.53
C ASP A 269 2.49 7.58 17.71
N TRP A 270 3.08 7.12 16.61
CA TRP A 270 3.85 7.98 15.72
C TRP A 270 2.99 9.10 15.10
N ILE A 271 1.78 8.78 14.63
CA ILE A 271 0.87 9.80 14.06
C ILE A 271 0.48 10.82 15.14
N LEU A 272 0.16 10.38 16.35
CA LEU A 272 -0.20 11.27 17.48
C LEU A 272 0.92 12.23 17.85
N GLN A 273 2.19 11.76 17.83
CA GLN A 273 3.36 12.59 18.11
C GLN A 273 3.58 13.71 17.08
N LEU A 274 3.06 13.59 15.86
CA LEU A 274 3.17 14.63 14.83
C LEU A 274 2.19 15.78 15.04
N GLY A 275 1.13 15.56 15.80
CA GLY A 275 0.09 16.56 16.11
C GLY A 275 0.26 17.23 17.47
N ALA A 276 1.30 16.85 18.26
CA ALA A 276 1.61 17.37 19.59
C ALA A 276 2.43 18.67 19.55
#